data_3e05ca7177ebb25a8a43fd5c8b77c003
#
_entry.id   3e05ca7177ebb25a8a43fd5c8b77c003
#
_cell.length_a   1.000
_cell.length_b   1.000
_cell.length_c   1.000
_cell.angle_alpha   90.00
_cell.angle_beta   90.00
_cell.angle_gamma   90.00
#
_symmetry.space_group_name_H-M   'P 1'
#
loop_
_entity.id
_entity.type
_entity.pdbx_description
1 polymer ?
#
loop_
_entity_poly.entity_id
_entity_poly.type
_entity_poly.pdbx_seq_one_letter_code
_entity_poly.pdbx_strand_id
1 'polypeptide(L)'
;MITDETGRHMAVPVNVERVVSLAPSLTETIYALGLESKLVADTTFCDIPLAAKDKPHVGAPKEPSLEAIVAMHPDLVLASTSINQPITADALLKLGIPVYTTSDEHTVRAMLDSTAEIADLLGAKKSGAKMVADMQKRLDALHAALQDRPMVHVLFVVWEEPLISIGQTTFIADALRWAGAESVITSDQNWPQVSMEEVVRLQPDYIVLTPDHMKAEGAAQVNNLSSRPAWRDLQAVKLGHVVVASDETDRPSPGLIAAIEQLAHDFHPEVFNAKEPENGKVKIENGPYFAAAANLTKERSACAR
;
A
#
# COMPACT_ATOMS: atom_id res chain seq x y z
N MET A 1 6.06 17.66 -23.56
CA MET A 1 7.25 17.14 -22.86
C MET A 1 6.94 17.16 -21.39
N ILE A 2 7.13 16.03 -20.73
CA ILE A 2 7.01 15.87 -19.27
C ILE A 2 8.33 15.30 -18.73
N THR A 3 8.53 15.42 -17.44
CA THR A 3 9.65 14.80 -16.73
C THR A 3 9.06 13.82 -15.73
N ASP A 4 9.52 12.57 -15.71
CA ASP A 4 9.10 11.61 -14.68
C ASP A 4 9.84 11.85 -13.35
N GLU A 5 9.45 11.15 -12.30
CA GLU A 5 10.04 11.33 -10.98
C GLU A 5 11.50 10.85 -10.89
N THR A 6 12.01 10.14 -11.90
CA THR A 6 13.42 9.75 -12.02
C THR A 6 14.26 10.78 -12.79
N GLY A 7 13.64 11.88 -13.27
CA GLY A 7 14.28 12.94 -14.03
C GLY A 7 14.35 12.68 -15.54
N ARG A 8 13.70 11.65 -16.07
CA ARG A 8 13.65 11.36 -17.51
C ARG A 8 12.65 12.27 -18.21
N HIS A 9 13.07 12.83 -19.36
CA HIS A 9 12.21 13.66 -20.21
C HIS A 9 11.59 12.82 -21.33
N MET A 10 10.29 12.96 -21.55
CA MET A 10 9.58 12.24 -22.61
C MET A 10 8.44 13.05 -23.19
N ALA A 11 8.08 12.73 -24.44
CA ALA A 11 6.86 13.24 -25.05
C ALA A 11 5.72 12.27 -24.76
N VAL A 12 4.64 12.76 -24.14
CA VAL A 12 3.42 12.00 -23.90
C VAL A 12 2.30 12.65 -24.73
N PRO A 13 1.41 11.86 -25.36
CA PRO A 13 0.23 12.39 -26.05
C PRO A 13 -0.61 13.28 -25.13
N VAL A 14 -1.24 14.31 -25.70
CA VAL A 14 -2.15 15.19 -24.94
C VAL A 14 -3.34 14.40 -24.38
N ASN A 15 -3.83 13.43 -25.13
CA ASN A 15 -4.89 12.51 -24.69
C ASN A 15 -4.28 11.11 -24.57
N VAL A 16 -4.14 10.63 -23.36
CA VAL A 16 -3.74 9.27 -23.03
C VAL A 16 -5.01 8.43 -22.88
N GLU A 17 -5.20 7.45 -23.76
CA GLU A 17 -6.38 6.57 -23.75
C GLU A 17 -6.00 5.10 -23.51
N ARG A 18 -4.73 4.74 -23.72
CA ARG A 18 -4.26 3.36 -23.61
C ARG A 18 -3.05 3.30 -22.66
N VAL A 19 -3.28 2.80 -21.47
CA VAL A 19 -2.26 2.73 -20.40
C VAL A 19 -1.93 1.28 -20.12
N VAL A 20 -0.64 0.96 -20.02
CA VAL A 20 -0.16 -0.29 -19.43
C VAL A 20 0.46 0.05 -18.06
N SER A 21 0.05 -0.69 -17.03
CA SER A 21 0.59 -0.55 -15.68
C SER A 21 1.56 -1.69 -15.39
N LEU A 22 2.78 -1.37 -14.95
CA LEU A 22 3.81 -2.36 -14.62
C LEU A 22 3.95 -2.62 -13.10
N ALA A 23 3.12 -2.01 -12.27
CA ALA A 23 3.16 -2.23 -10.82
C ALA A 23 1.74 -2.29 -10.22
N PRO A 24 1.49 -3.15 -9.21
CA PRO A 24 0.20 -3.25 -8.54
C PRO A 24 -0.30 -1.91 -7.99
N SER A 25 0.53 -1.14 -7.29
CA SER A 25 0.17 0.18 -6.74
C SER A 25 -0.32 1.17 -7.81
N LEU A 26 0.28 1.16 -9.00
CA LEU A 26 -0.12 2.02 -10.12
C LEU A 26 -1.45 1.56 -10.73
N THR A 27 -1.68 0.25 -10.81
CA THR A 27 -2.97 -0.32 -11.22
C THR A 27 -4.07 0.12 -10.25
N GLU A 28 -3.84 -0.03 -8.95
CA GLU A 28 -4.77 0.42 -7.89
C GLU A 28 -5.04 1.93 -7.98
N THR A 29 -4.02 2.73 -8.24
CA THR A 29 -4.16 4.19 -8.43
C THR A 29 -5.06 4.52 -9.63
N ILE A 30 -4.90 3.82 -10.78
CA ILE A 30 -5.77 4.00 -11.94
C ILE A 30 -7.24 3.68 -11.60
N TYR A 31 -7.47 2.55 -10.91
CA TYR A 31 -8.82 2.17 -10.47
C TYR A 31 -9.40 3.15 -9.45
N ALA A 32 -8.60 3.60 -8.48
CA ALA A 32 -9.02 4.59 -7.50
C ALA A 32 -9.44 5.92 -8.13
N LEU A 33 -8.78 6.32 -9.21
CA LEU A 33 -9.14 7.50 -10.00
C LEU A 33 -10.38 7.32 -10.88
N GLY A 34 -10.93 6.10 -11.00
CA GLY A 34 -12.04 5.77 -11.90
C GLY A 34 -11.63 5.78 -13.38
N LEU A 35 -10.39 5.45 -13.68
CA LEU A 35 -9.78 5.49 -15.02
C LEU A 35 -9.48 4.09 -15.57
N GLU A 36 -10.08 3.05 -15.02
CA GLU A 36 -9.87 1.65 -15.43
C GLU A 36 -10.21 1.36 -16.89
N SER A 37 -11.05 2.20 -17.52
CA SER A 37 -11.33 2.11 -18.96
C SER A 37 -10.12 2.42 -19.84
N LYS A 38 -9.15 3.20 -19.31
CA LYS A 38 -7.89 3.49 -20.00
C LYS A 38 -6.84 2.39 -19.80
N LEU A 39 -6.96 1.54 -18.78
CA LEU A 39 -6.03 0.45 -18.50
C LEU A 39 -6.26 -0.70 -19.48
N VAL A 40 -5.33 -0.89 -20.43
CA VAL A 40 -5.42 -1.93 -21.48
C VAL A 40 -4.70 -3.22 -21.08
N ALA A 41 -3.71 -3.14 -20.19
CA ALA A 41 -3.04 -4.30 -19.61
C ALA A 41 -2.30 -3.92 -18.31
N ASP A 42 -2.04 -4.92 -17.51
CA ASP A 42 -1.26 -4.80 -16.28
C ASP A 42 -0.33 -6.02 -16.08
N THR A 43 0.17 -6.24 -14.85
CA THR A 43 1.05 -7.37 -14.54
C THR A 43 0.29 -8.49 -13.83
N THR A 44 0.86 -9.70 -13.82
CA THR A 44 0.29 -10.88 -13.15
C THR A 44 0.14 -10.74 -11.64
N PHE A 45 0.65 -9.65 -11.04
CA PHE A 45 0.56 -9.35 -9.60
C PHE A 45 -0.51 -8.30 -9.29
N CYS A 46 -1.22 -7.79 -10.30
CA CYS A 46 -2.31 -6.82 -10.14
C CYS A 46 -3.60 -7.54 -9.80
N ASP A 47 -3.92 -7.67 -8.53
CA ASP A 47 -5.05 -8.42 -7.99
C ASP A 47 -6.05 -7.55 -7.20
N ILE A 48 -5.72 -6.28 -6.96
CA ILE A 48 -6.57 -5.28 -6.32
C ILE A 48 -6.82 -4.11 -7.28
N PRO A 49 -8.10 -3.72 -7.47
CA PRO A 49 -9.31 -4.45 -7.07
C PRO A 49 -9.46 -5.76 -7.83
N LEU A 50 -10.34 -6.63 -7.40
CA LEU A 50 -10.53 -7.95 -8.05
C LEU A 50 -10.73 -7.87 -9.58
N ALA A 51 -11.34 -6.77 -10.06
CA ALA A 51 -11.52 -6.50 -11.48
C ALA A 51 -10.22 -6.33 -12.28
N ALA A 52 -9.09 -6.07 -11.62
CA ALA A 52 -7.78 -6.01 -12.28
C ALA A 52 -7.36 -7.38 -12.83
N LYS A 53 -7.78 -8.48 -12.19
CA LYS A 53 -7.48 -9.86 -12.64
C LYS A 53 -8.07 -10.20 -14.02
N ASP A 54 -9.07 -9.45 -14.46
CA ASP A 54 -9.71 -9.65 -15.77
C ASP A 54 -8.98 -8.89 -16.90
N LYS A 55 -7.98 -8.08 -16.57
CA LYS A 55 -7.16 -7.36 -17.56
C LYS A 55 -6.14 -8.30 -18.22
N PRO A 56 -5.77 -8.05 -19.49
CA PRO A 56 -4.62 -8.71 -20.09
C PRO A 56 -3.35 -8.46 -19.26
N HIS A 57 -2.55 -9.50 -19.04
CA HIS A 57 -1.30 -9.38 -18.30
C HIS A 57 -0.09 -9.40 -19.23
N VAL A 58 0.88 -8.50 -18.96
CA VAL A 58 2.14 -8.39 -19.71
C VAL A 58 3.31 -9.11 -19.02
N GLY A 59 3.05 -9.99 -18.07
CA GLY A 59 4.06 -10.73 -17.31
C GLY A 59 4.25 -10.21 -15.89
N ALA A 60 5.31 -10.67 -15.23
CA ALA A 60 5.63 -10.26 -13.86
C ALA A 60 6.19 -8.83 -13.83
N PRO A 61 5.97 -8.06 -12.75
CA PRO A 61 6.45 -6.67 -12.66
C PRO A 61 7.96 -6.53 -12.88
N LYS A 62 8.74 -7.44 -12.35
CA LYS A 62 10.21 -7.38 -12.44
C LYS A 62 10.74 -7.70 -13.84
N GLU A 63 10.03 -8.55 -14.58
CA GLU A 63 10.42 -9.02 -15.91
C GLU A 63 9.18 -9.07 -16.83
N PRO A 64 8.59 -7.91 -17.20
CA PRO A 64 7.46 -7.89 -18.12
C PRO A 64 7.90 -8.18 -19.56
N SER A 65 7.02 -8.79 -20.36
CA SER A 65 7.26 -9.03 -21.77
C SER A 65 7.14 -7.75 -22.58
N LEU A 66 8.23 -7.29 -23.16
CA LEU A 66 8.24 -6.11 -24.04
C LEU A 66 7.34 -6.33 -25.27
N GLU A 67 7.31 -7.55 -25.83
CA GLU A 67 6.46 -7.89 -26.98
C GLU A 67 4.98 -7.77 -26.60
N ALA A 68 4.59 -8.26 -25.42
CA ALA A 68 3.22 -8.14 -24.95
C ALA A 68 2.84 -6.67 -24.72
N ILE A 69 3.72 -5.85 -24.14
CA ILE A 69 3.49 -4.41 -23.95
C ILE A 69 3.31 -3.72 -25.30
N VAL A 70 4.20 -3.95 -26.26
CA VAL A 70 4.11 -3.36 -27.62
C VAL A 70 2.81 -3.77 -28.32
N ALA A 71 2.38 -5.04 -28.19
CA ALA A 71 1.14 -5.54 -28.76
C ALA A 71 -0.12 -4.86 -28.20
N MET A 72 -0.05 -4.29 -27.00
CA MET A 72 -1.15 -3.50 -26.43
C MET A 72 -1.27 -2.10 -27.04
N HIS A 73 -0.33 -1.66 -27.86
CA HIS A 73 -0.28 -0.29 -28.43
C HIS A 73 -0.56 0.80 -27.40
N PRO A 74 0.22 0.88 -26.31
CA PRO A 74 -0.03 1.86 -25.27
C PRO A 74 0.38 3.28 -25.70
N ASP A 75 -0.39 4.28 -25.26
CA ASP A 75 -0.03 5.69 -25.34
C ASP A 75 0.95 6.06 -24.22
N LEU A 76 0.88 5.34 -23.10
CA LEU A 76 1.71 5.54 -21.92
C LEU A 76 1.86 4.22 -21.17
N VAL A 77 3.08 3.97 -20.69
CA VAL A 77 3.36 2.92 -19.70
C VAL A 77 3.66 3.58 -18.36
N LEU A 78 3.06 3.09 -17.29
CA LEU A 78 3.37 3.49 -15.92
C LEU A 78 4.28 2.43 -15.29
N ALA A 79 5.37 2.87 -14.70
CA ALA A 79 6.36 2.02 -14.01
C ALA A 79 6.73 2.61 -12.64
N SER A 80 7.29 1.80 -11.74
CA SER A 80 7.79 2.24 -10.43
C SER A 80 9.21 1.71 -10.20
N THR A 81 10.08 2.54 -9.65
CA THR A 81 11.46 2.15 -9.31
C THR A 81 11.52 1.10 -8.22
N SER A 82 10.48 0.99 -7.39
CA SER A 82 10.41 0.03 -6.29
C SER A 82 10.38 -1.44 -6.76
N ILE A 83 9.84 -1.69 -7.98
CA ILE A 83 9.61 -3.06 -8.45
C ILE A 83 10.08 -3.32 -9.89
N ASN A 84 10.09 -2.27 -10.75
CA ASN A 84 10.46 -2.42 -12.14
C ASN A 84 11.95 -2.16 -12.37
N GLN A 85 12.55 -2.89 -13.29
CA GLN A 85 13.95 -2.68 -13.66
C GLN A 85 14.09 -1.48 -14.61
N PRO A 86 15.07 -0.58 -14.40
CA PRO A 86 15.29 0.59 -15.27
C PRO A 86 15.46 0.23 -16.76
N ILE A 87 16.07 -0.94 -17.05
CA ILE A 87 16.29 -1.42 -18.41
C ILE A 87 14.98 -1.63 -19.19
N THR A 88 13.88 -1.98 -18.50
CA THR A 88 12.55 -2.11 -19.12
C THR A 88 12.06 -0.77 -19.65
N ALA A 89 12.13 0.28 -18.83
CA ALA A 89 11.74 1.62 -19.24
C ALA A 89 12.62 2.13 -20.40
N ASP A 90 13.94 1.92 -20.32
CA ASP A 90 14.88 2.33 -21.37
C ASP A 90 14.61 1.61 -22.70
N ALA A 91 14.25 0.32 -22.64
CA ALA A 91 13.91 -0.44 -23.86
C ALA A 91 12.61 0.06 -24.51
N LEU A 92 11.57 0.33 -23.73
CA LEU A 92 10.29 0.85 -24.22
C LEU A 92 10.45 2.26 -24.81
N LEU A 93 11.22 3.14 -24.17
CA LEU A 93 11.52 4.48 -24.71
C LEU A 93 12.25 4.41 -26.06
N LYS A 94 13.19 3.47 -26.24
CA LYS A 94 13.87 3.24 -27.53
C LYS A 94 12.92 2.75 -28.63
N LEU A 95 11.82 2.09 -28.26
CA LEU A 95 10.74 1.69 -29.16
C LEU A 95 9.73 2.82 -29.42
N GLY A 96 9.94 4.01 -28.86
CA GLY A 96 9.06 5.17 -29.00
C GLY A 96 7.82 5.12 -28.09
N ILE A 97 7.79 4.24 -27.11
CA ILE A 97 6.71 4.13 -26.14
C ILE A 97 7.05 4.95 -24.90
N PRO A 98 6.29 5.99 -24.54
CA PRO A 98 6.54 6.79 -23.34
C PRO A 98 6.38 5.94 -22.07
N VAL A 99 7.32 6.08 -21.13
CA VAL A 99 7.24 5.40 -19.82
C VAL A 99 7.37 6.45 -18.73
N TYR A 100 6.30 6.69 -17.98
CA TYR A 100 6.36 7.49 -16.76
C TYR A 100 6.69 6.60 -15.58
N THR A 101 7.81 6.86 -14.95
CA THR A 101 8.30 6.08 -13.81
C THR A 101 8.15 6.88 -12.53
N THR A 102 7.37 6.35 -11.56
CA THR A 102 7.35 6.89 -10.21
C THR A 102 8.64 6.52 -9.49
N SER A 103 9.11 7.40 -8.62
CA SER A 103 10.26 7.13 -7.77
C SER A 103 9.92 6.14 -6.67
N ASP A 104 10.95 5.66 -5.98
CA ASP A 104 10.78 4.85 -4.78
C ASP A 104 10.13 5.73 -3.69
N GLU A 105 8.87 5.46 -3.44
CA GLU A 105 8.05 6.31 -2.58
C GLU A 105 8.34 5.98 -1.12
N HIS A 106 9.22 6.76 -0.52
CA HIS A 106 9.62 6.57 0.88
C HIS A 106 8.65 7.17 1.89
N THR A 107 7.63 7.93 1.43
CA THR A 107 6.67 8.59 2.30
C THR A 107 5.24 8.54 1.75
N VAL A 108 4.28 8.60 2.66
CA VAL A 108 2.85 8.74 2.31
C VAL A 108 2.62 10.03 1.50
N ARG A 109 3.38 11.09 1.79
CA ARG A 109 3.31 12.35 1.03
C ARG A 109 3.73 12.17 -0.44
N ALA A 110 4.82 11.47 -0.69
CA ALA A 110 5.29 11.19 -2.05
C ALA A 110 4.21 10.40 -2.84
N MET A 111 3.57 9.40 -2.22
CA MET A 111 2.46 8.67 -2.83
C MET A 111 1.27 9.58 -3.19
N LEU A 112 0.94 10.57 -2.34
CA LEU A 112 -0.11 11.55 -2.67
C LEU A 112 0.27 12.41 -3.87
N ASP A 113 1.53 12.86 -3.93
CA ASP A 113 2.05 13.68 -5.02
C ASP A 113 2.07 12.88 -6.33
N SER A 114 2.56 11.63 -6.34
CA SER A 114 2.52 10.73 -7.50
C SER A 114 1.09 10.44 -7.96
N THR A 115 0.14 10.27 -7.03
CA THR A 115 -1.29 10.10 -7.37
C THR A 115 -1.84 11.31 -8.13
N ALA A 116 -1.48 12.54 -7.70
CA ALA A 116 -1.91 13.75 -8.38
C ALA A 116 -1.29 13.87 -9.79
N GLU A 117 -0.02 13.53 -9.94
CA GLU A 117 0.68 13.56 -11.23
C GLU A 117 0.13 12.53 -12.21
N ILE A 118 -0.10 11.28 -11.77
CA ILE A 118 -0.74 10.24 -12.59
C ILE A 118 -2.13 10.71 -13.04
N ALA A 119 -2.92 11.31 -12.15
CA ALA A 119 -4.23 11.84 -12.51
C ALA A 119 -4.13 12.95 -13.56
N ASP A 120 -3.15 13.85 -13.47
CA ASP A 120 -2.93 14.91 -14.47
C ASP A 120 -2.52 14.31 -15.83
N LEU A 121 -1.60 13.36 -15.84
CA LEU A 121 -1.16 12.64 -17.04
C LEU A 121 -2.29 11.92 -17.77
N LEU A 122 -3.23 11.36 -17.01
CA LEU A 122 -4.39 10.64 -17.54
C LEU A 122 -5.60 11.54 -17.81
N GLY A 123 -5.44 12.88 -17.73
CA GLY A 123 -6.49 13.87 -18.04
C GLY A 123 -7.54 14.02 -16.94
N ALA A 124 -7.27 13.55 -15.73
CA ALA A 124 -8.18 13.58 -14.58
C ALA A 124 -7.74 14.56 -13.46
N LYS A 125 -7.01 15.63 -13.81
CA LYS A 125 -6.39 16.56 -12.85
C LYS A 125 -7.34 17.03 -11.74
N LYS A 126 -8.58 17.40 -12.07
CA LYS A 126 -9.54 17.92 -11.07
C LYS A 126 -9.99 16.86 -10.08
N SER A 127 -10.32 15.65 -10.57
CA SER A 127 -10.73 14.53 -9.72
C SER A 127 -9.57 14.00 -8.89
N GLY A 128 -8.35 13.93 -9.46
CA GLY A 128 -7.15 13.59 -8.74
C GLY A 128 -6.81 14.57 -7.62
N ALA A 129 -6.82 15.87 -7.90
CA ALA A 129 -6.61 16.90 -6.88
C ALA A 129 -7.64 16.82 -5.74
N LYS A 130 -8.94 16.55 -6.07
CA LYS A 130 -9.96 16.34 -5.04
C LYS A 130 -9.66 15.09 -4.22
N MET A 131 -9.31 13.96 -4.84
CA MET A 131 -8.97 12.73 -4.15
C MET A 131 -7.79 12.94 -3.19
N VAL A 132 -6.71 13.56 -3.65
CA VAL A 132 -5.54 13.86 -2.81
C VAL A 132 -5.91 14.77 -1.64
N ALA A 133 -6.74 15.80 -1.86
CA ALA A 133 -7.20 16.66 -0.79
C ALA A 133 -8.07 15.92 0.25
N ASP A 134 -8.93 15.00 -0.20
CA ASP A 134 -9.76 14.17 0.69
C ASP A 134 -8.86 13.19 1.49
N MET A 135 -7.84 12.57 0.87
CA MET A 135 -6.85 11.72 1.56
C MET A 135 -6.04 12.51 2.59
N GLN A 136 -5.52 13.69 2.23
CA GLN A 136 -4.78 14.55 3.15
C GLN A 136 -5.63 14.95 4.36
N LYS A 137 -6.91 15.31 4.14
CA LYS A 137 -7.83 15.64 5.22
C LYS A 137 -8.04 14.47 6.20
N ARG A 138 -8.08 13.24 5.70
CA ARG A 138 -8.17 12.03 6.56
C ARG A 138 -6.91 11.87 7.42
N LEU A 139 -5.74 12.01 6.81
CA LEU A 139 -4.46 11.98 7.53
C LEU A 139 -4.37 13.09 8.59
N ASP A 140 -4.78 14.32 8.25
CA ASP A 140 -4.78 15.45 9.19
C ASP A 140 -5.71 15.19 10.38
N ALA A 141 -6.89 14.62 10.13
CA ALA A 141 -7.83 14.25 11.18
C ALA A 141 -7.28 13.15 12.10
N LEU A 142 -6.60 12.15 11.51
CA LEU A 142 -5.93 11.09 12.25
C LEU A 142 -4.81 11.64 13.13
N HIS A 143 -3.94 12.48 12.54
CA HIS A 143 -2.86 13.15 13.26
C HIS A 143 -3.39 13.98 14.44
N ALA A 144 -4.46 14.76 14.23
CA ALA A 144 -5.08 15.54 15.29
C ALA A 144 -5.64 14.69 16.44
N ALA A 145 -6.18 13.49 16.13
CA ALA A 145 -6.68 12.56 17.14
C ALA A 145 -5.57 11.91 17.96
N LEU A 146 -4.36 11.76 17.38
CA LEU A 146 -3.24 11.03 17.97
C LEU A 146 -2.13 11.94 18.54
N GLN A 147 -2.16 13.26 18.30
CA GLN A 147 -1.06 14.19 18.63
C GLN A 147 -0.60 14.16 20.08
N ASP A 148 -1.52 13.87 21.03
CA ASP A 148 -1.23 13.82 22.48
C ASP A 148 -1.06 12.38 22.99
N ARG A 149 -0.95 11.41 22.09
CA ARG A 149 -0.77 9.99 22.44
C ARG A 149 0.70 9.60 22.33
N PRO A 150 1.19 8.73 23.22
CA PRO A 150 2.52 8.16 23.05
C PRO A 150 2.57 7.31 21.78
N MET A 151 3.70 7.32 21.10
CA MET A 151 3.94 6.43 19.97
C MET A 151 3.98 4.98 20.45
N VAL A 152 3.32 4.10 19.70
CA VAL A 152 3.33 2.65 19.95
C VAL A 152 4.53 2.02 19.25
N HIS A 153 5.30 1.19 19.96
CA HIS A 153 6.47 0.53 19.39
C HIS A 153 6.08 -0.79 18.72
N VAL A 154 6.34 -0.89 17.42
CA VAL A 154 5.83 -1.98 16.57
C VAL A 154 6.96 -2.79 15.96
N LEU A 155 6.88 -4.12 16.00
CA LEU A 155 7.61 -4.99 15.10
C LEU A 155 6.73 -5.27 13.87
N PHE A 156 7.12 -4.74 12.72
CA PHE A 156 6.47 -5.08 11.45
C PHE A 156 7.19 -6.25 10.80
N VAL A 157 6.48 -7.34 10.57
CA VAL A 157 7.04 -8.58 10.02
C VAL A 157 6.65 -8.68 8.54
N VAL A 158 7.63 -8.49 7.68
CA VAL A 158 7.48 -8.65 6.21
C VAL A 158 7.60 -10.11 5.81
N TRP A 159 8.53 -10.83 6.48
CA TRP A 159 8.77 -12.23 6.23
C TRP A 159 9.22 -12.92 7.53
N GLU A 160 8.75 -14.14 7.78
CA GLU A 160 8.97 -14.79 9.06
C GLU A 160 10.26 -15.62 9.12
N GLU A 161 10.68 -16.26 8.03
CA GLU A 161 11.85 -17.16 7.98
C GLU A 161 12.62 -17.03 6.66
N PRO A 162 13.76 -16.28 6.63
CA PRO A 162 14.33 -15.54 7.77
C PRO A 162 13.44 -14.39 8.20
N LEU A 163 13.53 -13.99 9.48
CA LEU A 163 12.74 -12.84 9.96
C LEU A 163 13.25 -11.55 9.31
N ILE A 164 12.40 -10.94 8.48
CA ILE A 164 12.65 -9.67 7.79
C ILE A 164 11.63 -8.65 8.28
N SER A 165 12.12 -7.49 8.68
CA SER A 165 11.32 -6.35 9.11
C SER A 165 11.48 -5.16 8.16
N ILE A 166 10.93 -4.02 8.54
CA ILE A 166 11.06 -2.74 7.83
C ILE A 166 12.12 -1.87 8.47
N GLY A 167 12.86 -1.14 7.63
CA GLY A 167 13.75 -0.07 8.08
C GLY A 167 13.03 1.27 8.20
N GLN A 168 13.70 2.25 8.83
CA GLN A 168 13.14 3.55 9.16
C GLN A 168 12.80 4.44 7.96
N THR A 169 13.42 4.18 6.81
CA THR A 169 13.29 4.96 5.59
C THR A 169 12.22 4.45 4.63
N THR A 170 11.54 3.36 4.98
CA THR A 170 10.47 2.79 4.14
C THR A 170 9.17 3.60 4.24
N PHE A 171 8.34 3.55 3.20
CA PHE A 171 7.01 4.16 3.25
C PHE A 171 6.11 3.49 4.31
N ILE A 172 6.32 2.20 4.61
CA ILE A 172 5.61 1.50 5.69
C ILE A 172 5.97 2.12 7.05
N ALA A 173 7.25 2.45 7.28
CA ALA A 173 7.65 3.14 8.50
C ALA A 173 7.03 4.55 8.61
N ASP A 174 6.88 5.24 7.48
CA ASP A 174 6.17 6.52 7.44
C ASP A 174 4.66 6.33 7.70
N ALA A 175 4.04 5.30 7.11
CA ALA A 175 2.64 4.94 7.34
C ALA A 175 2.38 4.60 8.82
N LEU A 176 3.27 3.87 9.49
CA LEU A 176 3.18 3.61 10.93
C LEU A 176 3.18 4.91 11.74
N ARG A 177 4.03 5.89 11.38
CA ARG A 177 4.05 7.19 12.09
C ARG A 177 2.72 7.92 11.96
N TRP A 178 2.08 7.88 10.79
CA TRP A 178 0.72 8.40 10.61
C TRP A 178 -0.31 7.66 11.46
N ALA A 179 -0.11 6.37 11.71
CA ALA A 179 -0.95 5.55 12.59
C ALA A 179 -0.63 5.71 14.09
N GLY A 180 0.28 6.62 14.48
CA GLY A 180 0.69 6.83 15.86
C GLY A 180 1.64 5.76 16.41
N ALA A 181 2.40 5.12 15.51
CA ALA A 181 3.33 4.05 15.87
C ALA A 181 4.71 4.26 15.23
N GLU A 182 5.72 3.56 15.74
CA GLU A 182 7.04 3.52 15.14
C GLU A 182 7.64 2.12 15.20
N SER A 183 8.48 1.80 14.20
CA SER A 183 9.18 0.52 14.18
C SER A 183 10.22 0.45 15.30
N VAL A 184 10.26 -0.68 16.01
CA VAL A 184 11.35 -0.96 16.97
C VAL A 184 12.69 -1.20 16.28
N ILE A 185 12.68 -1.42 14.96
CA ILE A 185 13.87 -1.70 14.16
C ILE A 185 14.42 -0.39 13.59
N THR A 186 15.60 0.01 14.06
CA THR A 186 16.26 1.28 13.71
C THR A 186 17.36 1.04 12.66
N SER A 187 16.97 0.49 11.50
CA SER A 187 17.90 0.21 10.39
C SER A 187 17.69 1.16 9.23
N ASP A 188 18.78 1.57 8.56
CA ASP A 188 18.74 2.32 7.30
C ASP A 188 18.54 1.41 6.07
N GLN A 189 18.63 0.07 6.25
CA GLN A 189 18.26 -0.88 5.20
C GLN A 189 16.75 -0.93 5.10
N ASN A 190 16.20 -0.96 3.89
CA ASN A 190 14.75 -1.03 3.70
C ASN A 190 14.14 -2.31 4.29
N TRP A 191 14.82 -3.44 4.13
CA TRP A 191 14.35 -4.76 4.52
C TRP A 191 15.41 -5.49 5.35
N PRO A 192 15.66 -5.06 6.62
CA PRO A 192 16.68 -5.68 7.47
C PRO A 192 16.25 -7.06 7.93
N GLN A 193 17.20 -8.00 7.91
CA GLN A 193 17.05 -9.27 8.62
C GLN A 193 17.30 -9.03 10.11
N VAL A 194 16.39 -9.52 10.94
CA VAL A 194 16.40 -9.32 12.40
C VAL A 194 16.51 -10.66 13.12
N SER A 195 17.23 -10.70 14.24
CA SER A 195 17.27 -11.88 15.09
C SER A 195 16.13 -11.90 16.10
N MET A 196 15.63 -13.10 16.45
CA MET A 196 14.64 -13.22 17.53
C MET A 196 15.18 -12.78 18.89
N GLU A 197 16.49 -12.88 19.12
CA GLU A 197 17.13 -12.34 20.34
C GLU A 197 16.98 -10.83 20.44
N GLU A 198 17.14 -10.14 19.32
CA GLU A 198 16.94 -8.70 19.25
C GLU A 198 15.47 -8.32 19.49
N VAL A 199 14.52 -9.02 18.88
CA VAL A 199 13.08 -8.81 19.10
C VAL A 199 12.71 -9.01 20.57
N VAL A 200 13.22 -10.08 21.20
CA VAL A 200 13.01 -10.35 22.64
C VAL A 200 13.61 -9.23 23.50
N ARG A 201 14.74 -8.67 23.13
CA ARG A 201 15.36 -7.53 23.83
C ARG A 201 14.57 -6.25 23.67
N LEU A 202 14.01 -5.99 22.49
CA LEU A 202 13.27 -4.76 22.16
C LEU A 202 11.85 -4.76 22.74
N GLN A 203 11.24 -5.93 22.95
CA GLN A 203 9.87 -6.08 23.50
C GLN A 203 8.87 -5.11 22.85
N PRO A 204 8.50 -5.28 21.57
CA PRO A 204 7.52 -4.43 20.91
C PRO A 204 6.17 -4.45 21.63
N ASP A 205 5.45 -3.33 21.61
CA ASP A 205 4.09 -3.23 22.14
C ASP A 205 3.09 -3.98 21.25
N TYR A 206 3.30 -3.94 19.93
CA TYR A 206 2.51 -4.63 18.91
C TYR A 206 3.40 -5.38 17.91
N ILE A 207 2.84 -6.45 17.35
CA ILE A 207 3.40 -7.15 16.19
C ILE A 207 2.41 -7.01 15.05
N VAL A 208 2.90 -6.53 13.91
CA VAL A 208 2.13 -6.46 12.66
C VAL A 208 2.69 -7.48 11.69
N LEU A 209 1.84 -8.38 11.23
CA LEU A 209 2.16 -9.41 10.24
C LEU A 209 1.62 -8.98 8.88
N THR A 210 2.40 -9.17 7.82
CA THR A 210 1.85 -9.10 6.45
C THR A 210 0.94 -10.30 6.20
N PRO A 211 -0.12 -10.16 5.37
CA PRO A 211 -0.96 -11.28 5.00
C PRO A 211 -0.15 -12.40 4.35
N ASP A 212 -0.29 -13.63 4.83
CA ASP A 212 0.31 -14.80 4.17
C ASP A 212 -0.68 -15.40 3.18
N HIS A 213 -0.64 -14.92 1.94
CA HIS A 213 -1.51 -15.39 0.85
C HIS A 213 -1.32 -16.87 0.51
N MET A 214 -0.25 -17.50 1.04
CA MET A 214 0.11 -18.87 0.69
C MET A 214 -0.30 -19.90 1.74
N LYS A 215 -0.51 -19.52 3.01
CA LYS A 215 -0.54 -20.50 4.10
C LYS A 215 -1.72 -20.47 5.05
N ALA A 216 -2.34 -19.33 5.34
CA ALA A 216 -3.40 -19.29 6.36
C ALA A 216 -4.22 -17.98 6.32
N GLU A 217 -5.50 -18.05 6.72
CA GLU A 217 -6.26 -16.86 7.08
C GLU A 217 -5.68 -16.20 8.34
N GLY A 218 -5.79 -14.87 8.46
CA GLY A 218 -5.12 -14.06 9.48
C GLY A 218 -5.23 -14.58 10.91
N ALA A 219 -6.40 -15.13 11.33
CA ALA A 219 -6.56 -15.71 12.66
C ALA A 219 -5.69 -16.97 12.87
N ALA A 220 -5.49 -17.79 11.84
CA ALA A 220 -4.63 -18.97 11.92
C ALA A 220 -3.14 -18.57 11.96
N GLN A 221 -2.76 -17.49 11.29
CA GLN A 221 -1.41 -16.93 11.34
C GLN A 221 -1.07 -16.44 12.76
N VAL A 222 -1.97 -15.70 13.40
CA VAL A 222 -1.82 -15.25 14.80
C VAL A 222 -1.71 -16.42 15.78
N ASN A 223 -2.57 -17.44 15.64
CA ASN A 223 -2.54 -18.63 16.49
C ASN A 223 -1.25 -19.45 16.33
N ASN A 224 -0.73 -19.54 15.10
CA ASN A 224 0.53 -20.20 14.83
C ASN A 224 1.70 -19.49 15.54
N LEU A 225 1.73 -18.15 15.49
CA LEU A 225 2.75 -17.35 16.15
C LEU A 225 2.78 -17.63 17.67
N SER A 226 1.62 -17.68 18.32
CA SER A 226 1.49 -17.93 19.76
C SER A 226 1.98 -19.31 20.19
N SER A 227 2.05 -20.29 19.28
CA SER A 227 2.55 -21.63 19.55
C SER A 227 4.06 -21.78 19.44
N ARG A 228 4.76 -20.80 18.81
CA ARG A 228 6.18 -20.87 18.51
C ARG A 228 7.04 -20.43 19.70
N PRO A 229 8.11 -21.19 20.07
CA PRO A 229 9.08 -20.74 21.07
C PRO A 229 9.64 -19.36 20.70
N ALA A 230 10.03 -18.56 21.66
CA ALA A 230 10.47 -17.17 21.57
C ALA A 230 9.34 -16.17 21.22
N TRP A 231 8.47 -16.43 20.25
CA TRP A 231 7.33 -15.56 19.96
C TRP A 231 6.33 -15.53 21.11
N ARG A 232 5.93 -16.68 21.64
CA ARG A 232 4.99 -16.81 22.77
C ARG A 232 5.46 -16.09 24.05
N ASP A 233 6.77 -15.80 24.16
CA ASP A 233 7.34 -15.15 25.34
C ASP A 233 7.31 -13.63 25.24
N LEU A 234 7.03 -13.06 24.06
CA LEU A 234 6.83 -11.62 23.85
C LEU A 234 5.57 -11.12 24.57
N GLN A 235 5.66 -9.93 25.15
CA GLN A 235 4.50 -9.31 25.81
C GLN A 235 3.37 -9.03 24.82
N ALA A 236 3.68 -8.55 23.59
CA ALA A 236 2.71 -8.35 22.55
C ALA A 236 1.87 -9.60 22.27
N VAL A 237 2.49 -10.77 22.19
CA VAL A 237 1.79 -12.04 21.95
C VAL A 237 0.92 -12.43 23.15
N LYS A 238 1.43 -12.28 24.38
CA LYS A 238 0.69 -12.59 25.61
C LYS A 238 -0.53 -11.71 25.80
N LEU A 239 -0.47 -10.45 25.37
CA LEU A 239 -1.57 -9.48 25.45
C LEU A 239 -2.53 -9.55 24.27
N GLY A 240 -2.22 -10.36 23.24
CA GLY A 240 -3.02 -10.43 22.00
C GLY A 240 -2.82 -9.22 21.08
N HIS A 241 -1.75 -8.46 21.25
CA HIS A 241 -1.38 -7.31 20.42
C HIS A 241 -0.67 -7.78 19.14
N VAL A 242 -1.34 -8.63 18.39
CA VAL A 242 -0.88 -9.14 17.10
C VAL A 242 -1.93 -8.78 16.05
N VAL A 243 -1.56 -7.99 15.09
CA VAL A 243 -2.40 -7.47 14.01
C VAL A 243 -1.93 -8.09 12.69
N VAL A 244 -2.85 -8.49 11.83
CA VAL A 244 -2.55 -8.81 10.44
C VAL A 244 -2.90 -7.59 9.60
N ALA A 245 -1.91 -7.01 8.93
CA ALA A 245 -2.09 -5.86 8.07
C ALA A 245 -2.99 -6.20 6.88
N SER A 246 -3.63 -5.21 6.29
CA SER A 246 -4.33 -5.38 5.01
C SER A 246 -3.32 -5.40 3.86
N ASP A 247 -3.75 -5.94 2.71
CA ASP A 247 -2.92 -6.00 1.48
C ASP A 247 -2.49 -4.63 0.97
N GLU A 248 -3.25 -3.57 1.33
CA GLU A 248 -2.95 -2.19 0.97
C GLU A 248 -1.79 -1.59 1.78
N THR A 249 -1.41 -2.23 2.90
CA THR A 249 -0.37 -1.70 3.81
C THR A 249 1.03 -1.74 3.17
N ASP A 250 1.29 -2.69 2.30
CA ASP A 250 2.58 -2.86 1.63
C ASP A 250 2.63 -2.26 0.22
N ARG A 251 1.59 -1.50 -0.18
CA ARG A 251 1.45 -0.90 -1.51
C ARG A 251 1.28 0.62 -1.42
N PRO A 252 2.19 1.41 -2.01
CA PRO A 252 2.05 2.87 -2.06
C PRO A 252 0.97 3.27 -3.09
N SER A 253 -0.30 3.09 -2.70
CA SER A 253 -1.50 3.39 -3.47
C SER A 253 -2.50 4.17 -2.63
N PRO A 254 -3.56 4.75 -3.21
CA PRO A 254 -4.62 5.42 -2.44
C PRO A 254 -5.27 4.56 -1.36
N GLY A 255 -5.25 3.23 -1.49
CA GLY A 255 -5.72 2.27 -0.49
C GLY A 255 -4.96 2.33 0.83
N LEU A 256 -3.68 2.71 0.79
CA LEU A 256 -2.83 2.84 1.97
C LEU A 256 -3.43 3.75 3.06
N ILE A 257 -4.21 4.78 2.69
CA ILE A 257 -4.84 5.68 3.67
C ILE A 257 -5.82 4.92 4.56
N ALA A 258 -6.60 4.00 4.00
CA ALA A 258 -7.52 3.17 4.80
C ALA A 258 -6.76 2.17 5.67
N ALA A 259 -5.65 1.62 5.18
CA ALA A 259 -4.77 0.75 5.95
C ALA A 259 -4.14 1.49 7.15
N ILE A 260 -3.68 2.74 6.96
CA ILE A 260 -3.16 3.58 8.05
C ILE A 260 -4.24 3.84 9.11
N GLU A 261 -5.47 4.18 8.72
CA GLU A 261 -6.58 4.38 9.65
C GLU A 261 -6.89 3.10 10.43
N GLN A 262 -6.91 1.95 9.77
CA GLN A 262 -7.13 0.68 10.45
C GLN A 262 -6.03 0.37 11.47
N LEU A 263 -4.77 0.53 11.11
CA LEU A 263 -3.65 0.35 12.03
C LEU A 263 -3.75 1.31 13.23
N ALA A 264 -4.14 2.58 13.01
CA ALA A 264 -4.33 3.52 14.10
C ALA A 264 -5.45 3.09 15.06
N HIS A 265 -6.55 2.54 14.54
CA HIS A 265 -7.62 1.97 15.37
C HIS A 265 -7.15 0.76 16.18
N ASP A 266 -6.30 -0.09 15.58
CA ASP A 266 -5.76 -1.27 16.26
C ASP A 266 -4.76 -0.90 17.36
N PHE A 267 -3.94 0.12 17.14
CA PHE A 267 -2.92 0.57 18.09
C PHE A 267 -3.47 1.46 19.22
N HIS A 268 -4.52 2.24 18.93
CA HIS A 268 -5.10 3.22 19.84
C HIS A 268 -6.62 3.02 20.03
N PRO A 269 -7.07 1.81 20.42
CA PRO A 269 -8.50 1.52 20.55
C PRO A 269 -9.20 2.43 21.57
N GLU A 270 -8.49 2.98 22.54
CA GLU A 270 -9.02 3.92 23.52
C GLU A 270 -9.39 5.29 22.91
N VAL A 271 -8.79 5.65 21.77
CA VAL A 271 -9.11 6.90 21.05
C VAL A 271 -10.36 6.73 20.18
N PHE A 272 -10.45 5.59 19.49
CA PHE A 272 -11.46 5.37 18.44
C PHE A 272 -12.67 4.57 18.91
N ASN A 273 -12.53 3.73 19.96
CA ASN A 273 -13.64 2.94 20.54
C ASN A 273 -14.25 3.58 21.80
N ALA A 274 -13.78 4.78 22.22
CA ALA A 274 -14.41 5.50 23.30
C ALA A 274 -15.87 5.78 22.93
N LYS A 275 -16.84 5.24 23.71
CA LYS A 275 -18.26 5.57 23.59
C LYS A 275 -18.38 7.10 23.57
N GLU A 276 -19.02 7.66 22.52
CA GLU A 276 -19.30 9.09 22.40
C GLU A 276 -19.78 9.65 23.74
N PRO A 277 -19.19 10.73 24.26
CA PRO A 277 -19.91 11.56 25.23
C PRO A 277 -21.18 12.07 24.54
N GLU A 278 -22.30 12.03 25.20
CA GLU A 278 -23.66 12.30 24.68
C GLU A 278 -23.90 13.70 24.07
N ASN A 279 -22.87 14.42 23.68
CA ASN A 279 -23.02 15.72 23.03
C ASN A 279 -21.89 15.98 22.03
N GLY A 280 -22.20 15.81 20.76
CA GLY A 280 -21.40 16.35 19.65
C GLY A 280 -21.03 15.30 18.58
N LYS A 281 -21.90 15.14 17.60
CA LYS A 281 -21.71 14.26 16.46
C LYS A 281 -20.52 14.70 15.60
N VAL A 282 -19.40 14.01 15.67
CA VAL A 282 -18.48 13.88 14.55
C VAL A 282 -18.78 12.52 13.89
N LYS A 283 -19.64 12.52 12.88
CA LYS A 283 -19.79 11.37 11.99
C LYS A 283 -18.54 11.33 11.12
N ILE A 284 -17.66 10.35 11.37
CA ILE A 284 -16.76 9.88 10.32
C ILE A 284 -17.66 9.10 9.36
N GLU A 285 -18.08 9.75 8.27
CA GLU A 285 -18.79 9.05 7.20
C GLU A 285 -17.79 8.08 6.56
N ASN A 286 -18.07 6.80 6.69
CA ASN A 286 -17.37 5.73 5.97
C ASN A 286 -17.40 6.08 4.48
N GLY A 287 -16.26 6.48 3.93
CA GLY A 287 -16.13 6.79 2.50
C GLY A 287 -16.51 5.57 1.66
N PRO A 288 -16.82 5.76 0.38
CA PRO A 288 -17.33 4.72 -0.52
C PRO A 288 -16.42 3.47 -0.62
N TYR A 289 -15.17 3.56 -0.19
CA TYR A 289 -14.22 2.43 -0.13
C TYR A 289 -14.52 1.42 0.99
N PHE A 290 -15.02 1.84 2.15
CA PHE A 290 -15.43 0.92 3.22
C PHE A 290 -16.65 0.07 2.84
N ALA A 291 -17.55 0.60 2.02
CA ALA A 291 -18.70 -0.14 1.50
C ALA A 291 -18.27 -1.27 0.54
N ALA A 292 -17.18 -1.10 -0.21
CA ALA A 292 -16.64 -2.13 -1.10
C ALA A 292 -15.94 -3.25 -0.33
N ALA A 293 -15.15 -2.94 0.69
CA ALA A 293 -14.46 -3.93 1.52
C ALA A 293 -15.44 -4.74 2.39
N ALA A 294 -16.46 -4.11 2.97
CA ALA A 294 -17.48 -4.80 3.78
C ALA A 294 -18.39 -5.70 2.93
N ASN A 295 -18.61 -5.41 1.64
CA ASN A 295 -19.34 -6.28 0.72
C ASN A 295 -18.51 -7.49 0.28
N LEU A 296 -17.19 -7.34 0.12
CA LEU A 296 -16.28 -8.44 -0.22
C LEU A 296 -16.22 -9.52 0.86
N THR A 297 -16.29 -9.13 2.14
CA THR A 297 -16.36 -10.09 3.28
C THR A 297 -17.70 -10.84 3.33
N LYS A 298 -18.79 -10.21 2.90
CA LYS A 298 -20.12 -10.86 2.84
C LYS A 298 -20.26 -11.82 1.68
N GLU A 299 -19.69 -11.52 0.52
CA GLU A 299 -19.74 -12.38 -0.66
C GLU A 299 -18.86 -13.63 -0.51
N ARG A 300 -17.69 -13.53 0.15
CA ARG A 300 -16.85 -14.69 0.48
C ARG A 300 -17.55 -15.66 1.44
N SER A 301 -18.40 -15.17 2.35
CA SER A 301 -19.18 -16.01 3.27
C SER A 301 -20.38 -16.71 2.59
N ALA A 302 -20.84 -16.25 1.44
CA ALA A 302 -21.95 -16.82 0.68
C ALA A 302 -21.53 -17.93 -0.29
N CYS A 303 -20.27 -17.96 -0.75
CA CYS A 303 -19.72 -19.01 -1.61
C CYS A 303 -19.19 -20.24 -0.87
N ALA A 304 -19.14 -20.21 0.46
CA ALA A 304 -18.66 -21.32 1.30
C ALA A 304 -19.79 -22.14 1.95
N ARG A 305 -21.00 -22.14 1.34
CA ARG A 305 -22.11 -23.03 1.74
C ARG A 305 -22.61 -23.87 0.58
#